data_bbf9d20d1c39e14395aae186ab0c028d
#
_entry.id   bbf9d20d1c39e14395aae186ab0c028d
#
_cell.length_a   1.000
_cell.length_b   1.000
_cell.length_c   1.000
_cell.angle_alpha   90.00
_cell.angle_beta   90.00
_cell.angle_gamma   90.00
#
_symmetry.space_group_name_H-M   'P 1'
#
loop_
_entity.id
_entity.type
_entity.pdbx_description
1 polymer ?
#
loop_
_entity_poly.entity_id
_entity_poly.type
_entity_poly.pdbx_seq_one_letter_code
_entity_poly.pdbx_strand_id
1 'polypeptide(L)'
;MITDAARAFLAEYHLATLSTLDRQGRIHSVPVGITYEDGIVRVIGSRGTQKFLNVERTGRASVNTVDGRRWLSFEGPARVIEDADAVARAVELYTRRYREPRPNPDRVALEITVERVLGSPDFRV
;
A
#
# COMPACT_ATOMS: atom_id res chain seq x y z
N MET A 1 -7.65 2.25 14.84
CA MET A 1 -8.11 2.76 13.54
C MET A 1 -8.85 1.70 12.72
N ILE A 2 -8.40 0.47 12.74
CA ILE A 2 -9.10 -0.65 12.13
C ILE A 2 -9.39 -1.73 13.16
N THR A 3 -10.39 -2.56 12.88
CA THR A 3 -10.82 -3.63 13.77
C THR A 3 -9.96 -4.89 13.57
N ASP A 4 -10.10 -5.85 14.50
CA ASP A 4 -9.45 -7.15 14.33
C ASP A 4 -9.97 -7.88 13.09
N ALA A 5 -11.25 -7.71 12.75
CA ALA A 5 -11.82 -8.26 11.52
C ALA A 5 -11.12 -7.70 10.28
N ALA A 6 -10.82 -6.41 10.27
CA ALA A 6 -10.08 -5.78 9.18
C ALA A 6 -8.64 -6.32 9.10
N ARG A 7 -7.98 -6.50 10.24
CA ARG A 7 -6.64 -7.10 10.26
C ARG A 7 -6.64 -8.51 9.71
N ALA A 8 -7.64 -9.30 10.04
CA ALA A 8 -7.79 -10.65 9.50
C ALA A 8 -7.98 -10.63 7.98
N PHE A 9 -8.80 -9.70 7.49
CA PHE A 9 -9.01 -9.51 6.05
C PHE A 9 -7.70 -9.15 5.34
N LEU A 10 -6.91 -8.27 5.95
CA LEU A 10 -5.63 -7.85 5.39
C LEU A 10 -4.55 -8.94 5.46
N ALA A 11 -4.76 -9.99 6.22
CA ALA A 11 -3.86 -11.16 6.23
C ALA A 11 -4.20 -12.16 5.12
N GLU A 12 -5.40 -12.10 4.55
CA GLU A 12 -5.81 -12.95 3.43
C GLU A 12 -5.12 -12.47 2.14
N TYR A 13 -4.96 -13.36 1.18
CA TYR A 13 -4.34 -13.03 -0.10
C TYR A 13 -5.31 -12.23 -0.98
N HIS A 14 -5.21 -10.92 -0.95
CA HIS A 14 -5.97 -10.01 -1.82
C HIS A 14 -5.04 -8.93 -2.34
N LEU A 15 -5.15 -8.62 -3.63
CA LEU A 15 -4.48 -7.47 -4.20
C LEU A 15 -5.28 -6.20 -3.90
N ALA A 16 -4.64 -5.07 -4.08
CA ALA A 16 -5.25 -3.75 -3.91
C ALA A 16 -5.02 -2.92 -5.16
N THR A 17 -5.79 -1.86 -5.30
CA THR A 17 -5.55 -0.84 -6.33
C THR A 17 -4.91 0.37 -5.66
N LEU A 18 -3.74 0.75 -6.15
CA LEU A 18 -3.05 1.96 -5.72
C LEU A 18 -3.38 3.08 -6.69
N SER A 19 -3.87 4.18 -6.15
CA SER A 19 -4.24 5.38 -6.93
C SER A 19 -3.37 6.55 -6.54
N THR A 20 -2.76 7.18 -7.54
CA THR A 20 -1.91 8.36 -7.40
C THR A 20 -2.22 9.32 -8.54
N LEU A 21 -1.76 10.56 -8.44
CA LEU A 21 -1.97 11.55 -9.51
C LEU A 21 -0.70 11.71 -10.34
N ASP A 22 -0.84 11.70 -11.66
CA ASP A 22 0.26 11.96 -12.57
C ASP A 22 0.48 13.47 -12.76
N ARG A 23 1.46 13.85 -13.59
CA ARG A 23 1.80 15.25 -13.83
C ARG A 23 0.65 16.08 -14.39
N GLN A 24 -0.24 15.44 -15.16
CA GLN A 24 -1.37 16.12 -15.76
C GLN A 24 -2.59 16.14 -14.84
N GLY A 25 -2.44 15.64 -13.59
CA GLY A 25 -3.55 15.56 -12.66
C GLY A 25 -4.51 14.41 -12.93
N ARG A 26 -4.12 13.46 -13.79
CA ARG A 26 -4.94 12.28 -14.07
C ARG A 26 -4.71 11.23 -13.01
N ILE A 27 -5.76 10.47 -12.71
CA ILE A 27 -5.67 9.39 -11.74
C ILE A 27 -4.97 8.20 -12.39
N HIS A 28 -3.86 7.77 -11.78
CA HIS A 28 -3.11 6.57 -12.17
C HIS A 28 -3.45 5.46 -11.19
N SER A 29 -4.05 4.38 -11.67
CA SER A 29 -4.52 3.27 -10.83
C SER A 29 -3.90 1.97 -11.33
N VAL A 30 -3.20 1.26 -10.43
CA VAL A 30 -2.51 0.01 -10.75
C VAL A 30 -2.70 -1.01 -9.64
N PRO A 31 -2.72 -2.31 -9.96
CA PRO A 31 -2.80 -3.35 -8.95
C PRO A 31 -1.47 -3.49 -8.21
N VAL A 32 -1.54 -3.68 -6.90
CA VAL A 32 -0.38 -3.85 -6.04
C VAL A 32 -0.70 -4.82 -4.91
N GLY A 33 0.34 -5.39 -4.30
CA GLY A 33 0.19 -6.04 -3.00
C GLY A 33 0.44 -5.01 -1.90
N ILE A 34 -0.40 -5.00 -0.88
CA ILE A 34 -0.23 -4.08 0.26
C ILE A 34 -0.09 -4.85 1.56
N THR A 35 0.60 -4.25 2.51
CA THR A 35 0.64 -4.70 3.90
C THR A 35 0.29 -3.54 4.81
N TYR A 36 -0.23 -3.85 5.99
CA TYR A 36 -0.61 -2.86 6.99
C TYR A 36 0.08 -3.20 8.31
N GLU A 37 0.72 -2.20 8.91
CA GLU A 37 1.34 -2.36 10.22
C GLU A 37 1.32 -1.01 10.93
N ASP A 38 0.67 -0.97 12.09
CA ASP A 38 0.68 0.22 12.96
C ASP A 38 0.35 1.53 12.24
N GLY A 39 -0.71 1.52 11.44
CA GLY A 39 -1.17 2.71 10.74
C GLY A 39 -0.39 3.04 9.47
N ILE A 40 0.49 2.15 9.03
CA ILE A 40 1.28 2.36 7.81
C ILE A 40 0.96 1.25 6.81
N VAL A 41 0.61 1.67 5.59
CA VAL A 41 0.45 0.77 4.45
C VAL A 41 1.75 0.81 3.65
N ARG A 42 2.27 -0.38 3.32
CA ARG A 42 3.52 -0.49 2.54
C ARG A 42 3.27 -1.20 1.21
N VAL A 43 3.95 -0.72 0.18
CA VAL A 43 3.97 -1.30 -1.15
C VAL A 43 5.42 -1.41 -1.58
N ILE A 44 5.83 -2.56 -2.12
CA ILE A 44 7.19 -2.72 -2.66
C ILE A 44 7.14 -2.61 -4.18
N GLY A 45 8.21 -2.17 -4.79
CA GLY A 45 8.31 -2.05 -6.24
C GLY A 45 9.67 -1.56 -6.68
N SER A 46 9.77 -1.19 -7.95
CA SER A 46 11.03 -0.74 -8.55
C SER A 46 11.11 0.77 -8.59
N ARG A 47 12.29 1.28 -8.25
CA ARG A 47 12.61 2.72 -8.36
C ARG A 47 12.30 3.20 -9.77
N GLY A 48 11.71 4.39 -9.86
CA GLY A 48 11.48 5.08 -11.13
C GLY A 48 10.22 4.64 -11.87
N THR A 49 9.45 3.70 -11.36
CA THR A 49 8.15 3.40 -11.97
C THR A 49 7.14 4.51 -11.69
N GLN A 50 6.11 4.61 -12.52
CA GLN A 50 5.19 5.76 -12.49
C GLN A 50 4.55 5.99 -11.12
N LYS A 51 4.11 4.93 -10.45
CA LYS A 51 3.48 5.07 -9.12
C LYS A 51 4.43 5.71 -8.10
N PHE A 52 5.72 5.34 -8.13
CA PHE A 52 6.70 5.93 -7.22
C PHE A 52 7.02 7.38 -7.59
N LEU A 53 7.13 7.68 -8.89
CA LEU A 53 7.35 9.05 -9.35
C LEU A 53 6.18 9.96 -8.96
N ASN A 54 4.95 9.45 -9.06
CA ASN A 54 3.77 10.21 -8.68
C ASN A 54 3.78 10.53 -7.18
N VAL A 55 4.14 9.55 -6.34
CA VAL A 55 4.22 9.77 -4.89
C VAL A 55 5.33 10.75 -4.53
N GLU A 56 6.49 10.64 -5.17
CA GLU A 56 7.58 11.59 -4.92
C GLU A 56 7.15 13.03 -5.21
N ARG A 57 6.35 13.25 -6.23
CA ARG A 57 5.90 14.57 -6.62
C ARG A 57 4.74 15.09 -5.76
N THR A 58 3.75 14.23 -5.45
CA THR A 58 2.52 14.68 -4.80
C THR A 58 2.50 14.46 -3.29
N GLY A 59 3.23 13.46 -2.80
CA GLY A 59 3.26 13.14 -1.37
C GLY A 59 1.97 12.51 -0.84
N ARG A 60 1.10 12.00 -1.70
CA ARG A 60 -0.16 11.36 -1.28
C ARG A 60 -0.49 10.15 -2.13
N ALA A 61 -1.20 9.20 -1.53
CA ALA A 61 -1.67 8.01 -2.23
C ALA A 61 -2.90 7.43 -1.54
N SER A 62 -3.63 6.63 -2.28
CA SER A 62 -4.80 5.90 -1.79
C SER A 62 -4.71 4.46 -2.27
N VAL A 63 -5.13 3.52 -1.43
CA VAL A 63 -5.26 2.12 -1.82
C VAL A 63 -6.66 1.64 -1.48
N ASN A 64 -7.19 0.74 -2.33
CA ASN A 64 -8.47 0.09 -2.12
C ASN A 64 -8.31 -1.40 -2.35
N THR A 65 -8.84 -2.22 -1.46
CA THR A 65 -8.86 -3.67 -1.60
C THR A 65 -10.28 -4.17 -1.34
N VAL A 66 -10.74 -5.11 -2.15
CA VAL A 66 -12.13 -5.57 -2.12
C VAL A 66 -12.21 -7.06 -2.39
N ASP A 67 -13.09 -7.74 -1.63
CA ASP A 67 -13.46 -9.13 -1.86
C ASP A 67 -14.95 -9.26 -1.59
N GLY A 68 -15.73 -9.22 -2.65
CA GLY A 68 -17.19 -9.24 -2.53
C GLY A 68 -17.67 -8.01 -1.79
N ARG A 69 -18.35 -8.23 -0.65
CA ARG A 69 -18.88 -7.14 0.18
C ARG A 69 -17.88 -6.57 1.15
N ARG A 70 -16.74 -7.22 1.33
CA ARG A 70 -15.70 -6.78 2.27
C ARG A 70 -14.74 -5.88 1.53
N TRP A 71 -14.52 -4.68 2.05
CA TRP A 71 -13.59 -3.76 1.41
C TRP A 71 -12.99 -2.77 2.41
N LEU A 72 -11.81 -2.29 2.06
CA LEU A 72 -11.09 -1.26 2.81
C LEU A 72 -10.42 -0.31 1.83
N SER A 73 -10.45 0.97 2.18
CA SER A 73 -9.64 2.00 1.52
C SER A 73 -8.83 2.74 2.58
N PHE A 74 -7.58 2.98 2.28
CA PHE A 74 -6.69 3.79 3.10
C PHE A 74 -6.17 4.95 2.27
N GLU A 75 -6.06 6.12 2.86
CA GLU A 75 -5.55 7.30 2.19
C GLU A 75 -4.73 8.13 3.18
N GLY A 76 -3.68 8.76 2.70
CA GLY A 76 -2.87 9.65 3.50
C GLY A 76 -1.60 10.11 2.82
N PRO A 77 -0.75 10.82 3.58
CA PRO A 77 0.58 11.18 3.10
C PRO A 77 1.37 9.94 2.74
N ALA A 78 2.13 10.04 1.67
CA ALA A 78 2.90 8.91 1.15
C ALA A 78 4.29 9.37 0.74
N ARG A 79 5.26 8.47 0.90
CA ARG A 79 6.64 8.73 0.53
C ARG A 79 7.32 7.47 0.02
N VAL A 80 8.33 7.66 -0.80
CA VAL A 80 9.18 6.58 -1.28
C VAL A 80 10.33 6.39 -0.29
N ILE A 81 10.56 5.15 0.10
CA ILE A 81 11.58 4.77 1.08
C ILE A 81 12.66 3.98 0.37
N GLU A 82 13.90 4.41 0.52
CA GLU A 82 15.07 3.72 -0.05
C GLU A 82 16.00 3.15 1.01
N ASP A 83 15.79 3.49 2.29
CA ASP A 83 16.59 2.97 3.39
C ASP A 83 16.53 1.45 3.43
N ALA A 84 17.71 0.80 3.50
CA ALA A 84 17.81 -0.65 3.38
C ALA A 84 16.99 -1.39 4.45
N ASP A 85 17.01 -0.92 5.69
CA ASP A 85 16.29 -1.59 6.78
C ASP A 85 14.78 -1.44 6.61
N ALA A 86 14.32 -0.25 6.19
CA ALA A 86 12.90 -0.01 5.96
C ALA A 86 12.39 -0.80 4.76
N VAL A 87 13.17 -0.91 3.69
CA VAL A 87 12.82 -1.74 2.54
C VAL A 87 12.78 -3.22 2.95
N ALA A 88 13.75 -3.68 3.75
CA ALA A 88 13.76 -5.06 4.25
C ALA A 88 12.50 -5.37 5.07
N ARG A 89 12.05 -4.43 5.90
CA ARG A 89 10.80 -4.61 6.66
C ARG A 89 9.59 -4.72 5.73
N ALA A 90 9.53 -3.88 4.71
CA ALA A 90 8.45 -3.94 3.73
C ALA A 90 8.42 -5.30 3.00
N VAL A 91 9.59 -5.81 2.62
CA VAL A 91 9.72 -7.13 1.97
C VAL A 91 9.29 -8.25 2.93
N GLU A 92 9.68 -8.18 4.19
CA GLU A 92 9.31 -9.19 5.18
C GLU A 92 7.78 -9.28 5.33
N LEU A 93 7.12 -8.14 5.46
CA LEU A 93 5.65 -8.09 5.58
C LEU A 93 4.98 -8.60 4.30
N TYR A 94 5.47 -8.20 3.14
CA TYR A 94 4.98 -8.67 1.85
C TYR A 94 5.09 -10.20 1.75
N THR A 95 6.24 -10.75 2.13
CA THR A 95 6.51 -12.19 2.07
C THR A 95 5.51 -12.97 2.93
N ARG A 96 5.19 -12.45 4.12
CA ARG A 96 4.23 -13.10 5.03
C ARG A 96 2.83 -13.18 4.44
N ARG A 97 2.41 -12.15 3.71
CA ARG A 97 1.05 -12.09 3.15
C ARG A 97 0.95 -12.78 1.80
N TYR A 98 1.95 -12.64 0.95
CA TYR A 98 1.91 -13.08 -0.44
C TYR A 98 2.90 -14.21 -0.70
N ARG A 99 4.15 -13.86 -0.93
CA ARG A 99 5.25 -14.78 -1.20
C ARG A 99 6.55 -14.00 -1.23
N GLU A 100 7.67 -14.70 -1.20
CA GLU A 100 8.96 -14.05 -1.38
C GLU A 100 9.05 -13.45 -2.78
N PRO A 101 9.34 -12.14 -2.90
CA PRO A 101 9.46 -11.51 -4.19
C PRO A 101 10.76 -11.90 -4.88
N ARG A 102 10.80 -11.78 -6.21
CA ARG A 102 12.03 -12.02 -6.97
C ARG A 102 13.09 -11.01 -6.56
N PRO A 103 14.39 -11.37 -6.61
CA PRO A 103 15.45 -10.40 -6.38
C PRO A 103 15.29 -9.19 -7.30
N ASN A 104 15.47 -7.99 -6.75
CA ASN A 104 15.34 -6.75 -7.50
C ASN A 104 16.31 -5.71 -6.91
N PRO A 105 17.41 -5.39 -7.62
CA PRO A 105 18.38 -4.42 -7.11
C PRO A 105 17.84 -2.99 -7.05
N ASP A 106 16.76 -2.70 -7.75
CA ASP A 106 16.11 -1.38 -7.75
C ASP A 106 14.93 -1.31 -6.80
N ARG A 107 14.79 -2.29 -5.90
CA ARG A 107 13.65 -2.32 -5.00
C ARG A 107 13.64 -1.14 -4.05
N VAL A 108 12.50 -0.49 -3.98
CA VAL A 108 12.17 0.54 -3.00
C VAL A 108 10.80 0.20 -2.40
N ALA A 109 10.42 0.92 -1.36
CA ALA A 109 9.12 0.77 -0.75
C ALA A 109 8.39 2.11 -0.79
N LEU A 110 7.07 2.04 -0.82
CA LEU A 110 6.20 3.17 -0.65
C LEU A 110 5.51 3.00 0.69
N GLU A 111 5.50 4.04 1.51
CA GLU A 111 4.78 4.05 2.78
C GLU A 111 3.67 5.08 2.72
N ILE A 112 2.46 4.66 3.08
CA ILE A 112 1.32 5.56 3.26
C ILE A 112 1.04 5.62 4.75
N THR A 113 1.13 6.81 5.33
CA THR A 113 0.69 7.04 6.70
C THR A 113 -0.82 7.26 6.66
N VAL A 114 -1.56 6.30 7.21
CA VAL A 114 -3.02 6.29 7.07
C VAL A 114 -3.64 7.42 7.90
N GLU A 115 -4.33 8.33 7.23
CA GLU A 115 -5.11 9.39 7.86
C GLU A 115 -6.60 9.13 7.77
N ARG A 116 -7.03 8.41 6.73
CA ARG A 116 -8.45 8.19 6.46
C ARG A 116 -8.68 6.73 6.10
N VAL A 117 -9.68 6.14 6.73
CA VAL A 117 -10.10 4.77 6.47
C VAL A 117 -11.56 4.79 6.04
N LEU A 118 -11.85 4.16 4.90
CA LEU A 118 -13.20 3.85 4.46
C LEU A 118 -13.30 2.33 4.37
N GLY A 119 -14.50 1.78 4.56
CA GLY A 119 -14.63 0.33 4.45
C GLY A 119 -15.95 -0.19 4.97
N SER A 120 -16.08 -1.50 4.91
CA SER A 120 -17.22 -2.22 5.46
C SER A 120 -17.40 -1.85 6.93
N PRO A 121 -18.65 -1.80 7.43
CA PRO A 121 -18.89 -1.38 8.83
C PRO A 121 -18.08 -2.14 9.87
N ASP A 122 -17.88 -3.44 9.66
CA ASP A 122 -17.14 -4.29 10.60
C ASP A 122 -15.63 -4.03 10.62
N PHE A 123 -15.12 -3.27 9.66
CA PHE A 123 -13.69 -3.02 9.49
C PHE A 123 -13.23 -1.68 10.08
N ARG A 124 -14.16 -0.80 10.36
CA ARG A 124 -13.84 0.54 10.87
C ARG A 124 -14.13 0.61 12.37
N VAL A 125 -13.29 1.30 13.04
CA VAL A 125 -13.50 1.62 14.46
C VAL A 125 -14.47 2.79 14.58
#